data_9da5d75cfeadc83ec6393e72edb759bb
#
_entry.id   9da5d75cfeadc83ec6393e72edb759bb
#
_cell.length_a   1.000
_cell.length_b   1.000
_cell.length_c   1.000
_cell.angle_alpha   90.00
_cell.angle_beta   90.00
_cell.angle_gamma   90.00
#
_symmetry.space_group_name_H-M   'P 1'
#
loop_
_entity.id
_entity.type
_entity.pdbx_description
1 polymer ?
#
loop_
_entity_poly.entity_id
_entity_poly.type
_entity_poly.pdbx_seq_one_letter_code
_entity_poly.pdbx_strand_id
1 'polypeptide(L)'
;PYEILEAIYHPIGCPPINEIIKPGQKVAFICNDPTRVANSFDFMPVLVNEMNKLGVKDEDMHIVFALGTHRPMTEEEMVEAVGKDVASRLKMYNSLCNEQEDFKYFGTTSRGTPVWINKHLCDVDHVILTGTIVHHYFSGYGGGRKAILPGCAAMETVRVNHSFMLDPAAGLGKTTGNPCY
;
A
#
# COMPACT_ATOMS: atom_id res chain seq x y z
N PRO A 1 13.73 -0.76 16.10
CA PRO A 1 13.90 0.56 15.43
C PRO A 1 15.13 0.62 14.53
N TYR A 2 16.30 0.09 14.99
CA TYR A 2 17.55 0.16 14.22
C TYR A 2 17.44 -0.48 12.84
N GLU A 3 16.92 -1.68 12.72
CA GLU A 3 16.77 -2.43 11.46
C GLU A 3 15.85 -1.71 10.45
N ILE A 4 14.83 -0.99 10.94
CA ILE A 4 13.93 -0.21 10.10
C ILE A 4 14.67 1.00 9.54
N LEU A 5 15.43 1.72 10.36
CA LEU A 5 16.24 2.85 9.93
C LEU A 5 17.32 2.42 8.94
N GLU A 6 18.02 1.32 9.21
CA GLU A 6 18.97 0.74 8.27
C GLU A 6 18.33 0.47 6.90
N ALA A 7 17.12 -0.14 6.89
CA ALA A 7 16.44 -0.47 5.65
C ALA A 7 16.03 0.76 4.81
N ILE A 8 15.64 1.87 5.45
CA ILE A 8 15.21 3.07 4.72
C ILE A 8 16.35 4.01 4.35
N TYR A 9 17.50 3.95 5.07
CA TYR A 9 18.69 4.74 4.75
C TYR A 9 19.71 3.99 3.89
N HIS A 10 19.66 2.65 3.88
CA HIS A 10 20.47 1.77 3.04
C HIS A 10 19.60 0.81 2.22
N PRO A 11 18.68 1.34 1.39
CA PRO A 11 17.69 0.53 0.69
C PRO A 11 18.33 -0.26 -0.46
N ILE A 12 17.60 -1.30 -0.90
CA ILE A 12 18.01 -2.12 -2.05
C ILE A 12 17.42 -1.51 -3.33
N GLY A 13 18.28 -1.10 -4.26
CA GLY A 13 17.89 -0.71 -5.61
C GLY A 13 17.20 0.64 -5.78
N CYS A 14 17.23 1.51 -4.75
CA CYS A 14 16.74 2.88 -4.82
C CYS A 14 17.59 3.81 -3.94
N PRO A 15 17.48 5.14 -4.09
CA PRO A 15 18.12 6.09 -3.19
C PRO A 15 17.61 6.00 -1.74
N PRO A 16 18.39 6.45 -0.75
CA PRO A 16 17.98 6.59 0.63
C PRO A 16 16.74 7.49 0.79
N ILE A 17 15.92 7.24 1.83
CA ILE A 17 14.64 7.93 2.04
C ILE A 17 14.80 9.46 2.11
N ASN A 18 15.89 9.97 2.70
CA ASN A 18 16.18 11.40 2.80
C ASN A 18 16.59 12.05 1.47
N GLU A 19 16.96 11.27 0.48
CA GLU A 19 17.18 11.76 -0.90
C GLU A 19 15.87 11.84 -1.69
N ILE A 20 14.87 11.01 -1.34
CA ILE A 20 13.56 10.90 -1.99
C ILE A 20 12.58 11.92 -1.41
N ILE A 21 12.38 11.89 -0.09
CA ILE A 21 11.40 12.72 0.62
C ILE A 21 11.97 14.11 0.90
N LYS A 22 11.18 15.16 0.65
CA LYS A 22 11.55 16.55 0.88
C LYS A 22 10.57 17.25 1.82
N PRO A 23 11.01 18.28 2.55
CA PRO A 23 10.14 19.05 3.44
C PRO A 23 8.89 19.59 2.74
N GLY A 24 7.73 19.47 3.40
CA GLY A 24 6.45 19.97 2.90
C GLY A 24 5.77 19.10 1.84
N GLN A 25 6.34 17.96 1.50
CA GLN A 25 5.68 16.98 0.64
C GLN A 25 4.61 16.20 1.37
N LYS A 26 3.64 15.67 0.62
CA LYS A 26 2.56 14.83 1.13
C LYS A 26 2.88 13.36 0.95
N VAL A 27 2.64 12.56 1.99
CA VAL A 27 2.96 11.13 2.01
C VAL A 27 1.74 10.31 2.42
N ALA A 28 1.39 9.31 1.61
CA ALA A 28 0.43 8.28 1.99
C ALA A 28 1.17 6.98 2.33
N PHE A 29 0.81 6.38 3.46
CA PHE A 29 1.24 5.02 3.79
C PHE A 29 0.13 4.05 3.43
N ILE A 30 0.47 2.94 2.78
CA ILE A 30 -0.47 1.83 2.61
C ILE A 30 -0.11 0.76 3.64
N CYS A 31 -1.08 0.41 4.49
CA CYS A 31 -0.95 -0.65 5.49
C CYS A 31 -1.88 -1.82 5.16
N ASN A 32 -1.52 -3.00 5.62
CA ASN A 32 -2.35 -4.20 5.48
C ASN A 32 -3.51 -4.21 6.47
N ASP A 33 -4.55 -4.93 6.11
CA ASP A 33 -5.63 -5.30 7.02
C ASP A 33 -5.21 -6.43 8.00
N PRO A 34 -6.02 -6.75 9.03
CA PRO A 34 -5.69 -7.76 10.03
C PRO A 34 -5.54 -9.18 9.48
N THR A 35 -6.00 -9.48 8.26
CA THR A 35 -5.83 -10.81 7.65
C THR A 35 -4.41 -11.06 7.17
N ARG A 36 -3.57 -10.02 7.18
CA ARG A 36 -2.15 -10.06 6.80
C ARG A 36 -1.31 -9.58 7.97
N VAL A 37 -0.63 -10.51 8.63
CA VAL A 37 0.26 -10.17 9.75
C VAL A 37 1.46 -9.39 9.21
N ALA A 38 1.47 -8.08 9.42
CA ALA A 38 2.54 -7.20 8.97
C ALA A 38 3.24 -6.47 10.13
N ASN A 39 2.71 -6.58 11.36
CA ASN A 39 3.22 -5.91 12.56
C ASN A 39 3.41 -4.39 12.35
N SER A 40 2.43 -3.73 11.70
CA SER A 40 2.56 -2.32 11.37
C SER A 40 2.71 -1.42 12.59
N PHE A 41 2.17 -1.83 13.75
CA PHE A 41 2.34 -1.13 15.03
C PHE A 41 3.81 -1.02 15.49
N ASP A 42 4.71 -1.90 15.03
CA ASP A 42 6.13 -1.86 15.38
C ASP A 42 6.91 -0.85 14.54
N PHE A 43 6.61 -0.76 13.23
CA PHE A 43 7.41 0.07 12.32
C PHE A 43 6.76 1.41 11.95
N MET A 44 5.44 1.53 11.97
CA MET A 44 4.76 2.79 11.60
C MET A 44 5.18 3.98 12.48
N PRO A 45 5.31 3.85 13.82
CA PRO A 45 5.82 4.95 14.63
C PRO A 45 7.22 5.42 14.22
N VAL A 46 8.08 4.48 13.82
CA VAL A 46 9.44 4.79 13.37
C VAL A 46 9.39 5.56 12.04
N LEU A 47 8.60 5.07 11.07
CA LEU A 47 8.45 5.72 9.76
C LEU A 47 7.86 7.12 9.89
N VAL A 48 6.77 7.29 10.64
CA VAL A 48 6.11 8.60 10.83
C VAL A 48 7.07 9.60 11.48
N ASN A 49 7.79 9.18 12.53
CA ASN A 49 8.77 10.04 13.18
C ASN A 49 9.93 10.40 12.24
N GLU A 50 10.33 9.47 11.36
CA GLU A 50 11.40 9.75 10.39
C GLU A 50 10.93 10.73 9.32
N MET A 51 9.68 10.62 8.84
CA MET A 51 9.10 11.64 7.95
C MET A 51 9.08 13.02 8.60
N ASN A 52 8.74 13.12 9.89
CA ASN A 52 8.79 14.41 10.59
C ASN A 52 10.21 15.00 10.63
N LYS A 53 11.23 14.18 10.87
CA LYS A 53 12.64 14.66 10.84
C LYS A 53 13.05 15.15 9.45
N LEU A 54 12.49 14.57 8.40
CA LEU A 54 12.68 15.01 7.02
C LEU A 54 11.84 16.25 6.64
N GLY A 55 11.02 16.77 7.58
CA GLY A 55 10.25 18.00 7.39
C GLY A 55 8.84 17.79 6.82
N VAL A 56 8.33 16.55 6.81
CA VAL A 56 6.93 16.24 6.50
C VAL A 56 6.10 16.36 7.79
N LYS A 57 5.02 17.14 7.78
CA LYS A 57 4.16 17.32 8.95
C LYS A 57 3.11 16.20 9.05
N ASP A 58 2.57 15.97 10.24
CA ASP A 58 1.50 14.99 10.47
C ASP A 58 0.26 15.28 9.60
N GLU A 59 -0.09 16.54 9.40
CA GLU A 59 -1.21 16.98 8.55
C GLU A 59 -1.03 16.65 7.07
N ASP A 60 0.22 16.46 6.63
CA ASP A 60 0.60 16.08 5.25
C ASP A 60 0.78 14.56 5.10
N MET A 61 0.48 13.80 6.14
CA MET A 61 0.56 12.33 6.14
C MET A 61 -0.80 11.70 6.39
N HIS A 62 -1.06 10.56 5.78
CA HIS A 62 -2.22 9.73 6.10
C HIS A 62 -1.97 8.26 5.79
N ILE A 63 -2.86 7.40 6.27
CA ILE A 63 -2.80 5.95 6.10
C ILE A 63 -4.01 5.48 5.29
N VAL A 64 -3.77 4.60 4.32
CA VAL A 64 -4.81 3.88 3.58
C VAL A 64 -4.65 2.38 3.83
N PHE A 65 -5.68 1.74 4.36
CA PHE A 65 -5.68 0.29 4.55
C PHE A 65 -6.06 -0.43 3.26
N ALA A 66 -5.17 -1.30 2.79
CA ALA A 66 -5.29 -2.06 1.56
C ALA A 66 -6.21 -3.26 1.76
N LEU A 67 -7.51 -3.06 1.68
CA LEU A 67 -8.52 -4.10 1.96
C LEU A 67 -8.76 -5.04 0.79
N GLY A 68 -8.53 -4.58 -0.45
CA GLY A 68 -8.93 -5.35 -1.63
C GLY A 68 -10.43 -5.66 -1.59
N THR A 69 -10.79 -6.94 -1.52
CA THR A 69 -12.18 -7.41 -1.44
C THR A 69 -12.62 -7.76 0.00
N HIS A 70 -11.82 -7.46 1.00
CA HIS A 70 -12.14 -7.73 2.39
C HIS A 70 -13.14 -6.70 2.95
N ARG A 71 -13.74 -7.02 4.11
CA ARG A 71 -14.62 -6.09 4.82
C ARG A 71 -13.87 -4.85 5.33
N PRO A 72 -14.56 -3.75 5.58
CA PRO A 72 -13.95 -2.61 6.24
C PRO A 72 -13.43 -2.99 7.65
N MET A 73 -12.33 -2.34 8.04
CA MET A 73 -11.83 -2.36 9.41
C MET A 73 -12.64 -1.42 10.29
N THR A 74 -12.82 -1.78 11.55
CA THR A 74 -13.35 -0.86 12.56
C THR A 74 -12.26 0.13 12.98
N GLU A 75 -12.65 1.20 13.68
CA GLU A 75 -11.67 2.17 14.23
C GLU A 75 -10.69 1.48 15.20
N GLU A 76 -11.19 0.57 16.04
CA GLU A 76 -10.38 -0.18 16.98
C GLU A 76 -9.34 -1.05 16.25
N GLU A 77 -9.75 -1.75 15.18
CA GLU A 77 -8.85 -2.56 14.36
C GLU A 77 -7.78 -1.70 13.66
N MET A 78 -8.14 -0.51 13.18
CA MET A 78 -7.18 0.43 12.59
C MET A 78 -6.17 0.92 13.63
N VAL A 79 -6.63 1.25 14.85
CA VAL A 79 -5.76 1.65 15.96
C VAL A 79 -4.81 0.52 16.37
N GLU A 80 -5.32 -0.71 16.48
CA GLU A 80 -4.50 -1.88 16.79
C GLU A 80 -3.43 -2.14 15.71
N ALA A 81 -3.79 -1.94 14.44
CA ALA A 81 -2.88 -2.18 13.32
C ALA A 81 -1.66 -1.27 13.30
N VAL A 82 -1.80 0.01 13.66
CA VAL A 82 -0.72 1.00 13.54
C VAL A 82 -0.23 1.55 14.88
N GLY A 83 -0.90 1.21 15.97
CA GLY A 83 -0.61 1.69 17.31
C GLY A 83 -1.26 3.04 17.64
N LYS A 84 -1.57 3.24 18.92
CA LYS A 84 -2.30 4.42 19.43
C LYS A 84 -1.63 5.75 19.11
N ASP A 85 -0.29 5.80 19.15
CA ASP A 85 0.47 7.02 18.84
C ASP A 85 0.21 7.48 17.42
N VAL A 86 0.43 6.62 16.44
CA VAL A 86 0.22 6.92 15.02
C VAL A 86 -1.25 7.22 14.73
N ALA A 87 -2.18 6.43 15.27
CA ALA A 87 -3.61 6.61 15.08
C ALA A 87 -4.13 7.95 15.63
N SER A 88 -3.52 8.48 16.69
CA SER A 88 -3.89 9.80 17.24
C SER A 88 -3.39 10.98 16.39
N ARG A 89 -2.44 10.75 15.49
CA ARG A 89 -1.74 11.77 14.70
C ARG A 89 -2.19 11.82 13.25
N LEU A 90 -2.40 10.66 12.62
CA LEU A 90 -2.66 10.54 11.20
C LEU A 90 -4.11 10.16 10.90
N LYS A 91 -4.67 10.74 9.84
CA LYS A 91 -5.96 10.27 9.30
C LYS A 91 -5.81 8.88 8.71
N MET A 92 -6.82 8.04 8.89
CA MET A 92 -6.83 6.66 8.43
C MET A 92 -8.07 6.40 7.56
N TYR A 93 -7.90 5.70 6.46
CA TYR A 93 -8.96 5.41 5.49
C TYR A 93 -8.99 3.92 5.14
N ASN A 94 -10.20 3.36 5.07
CA ASN A 94 -10.44 2.06 4.46
C ASN A 94 -10.54 2.21 2.93
N SER A 95 -9.84 1.39 2.16
CA SER A 95 -10.01 1.34 0.70
C SER A 95 -11.05 0.30 0.35
N LEU A 96 -12.31 0.72 0.19
CA LEU A 96 -13.46 -0.15 -0.07
C LEU A 96 -13.69 -0.29 -1.58
N CYS A 97 -13.32 -1.41 -2.17
CA CYS A 97 -13.29 -1.62 -3.63
C CYS A 97 -14.63 -1.46 -4.36
N ASN A 98 -15.77 -1.48 -3.64
CA ASN A 98 -17.11 -1.33 -4.21
C ASN A 98 -17.63 0.11 -4.22
N GLU A 99 -16.95 1.06 -3.61
CA GLU A 99 -17.35 2.47 -3.55
C GLU A 99 -16.70 3.25 -4.69
N GLN A 100 -17.32 3.22 -5.87
CA GLN A 100 -16.76 3.74 -7.12
C GLN A 100 -16.32 5.21 -7.03
N GLU A 101 -17.02 6.05 -6.27
CA GLU A 101 -16.68 7.45 -6.02
C GLU A 101 -15.35 7.68 -5.31
N ASP A 102 -14.82 6.66 -4.66
CA ASP A 102 -13.54 6.73 -3.97
C ASP A 102 -12.34 6.42 -4.87
N PHE A 103 -12.58 6.17 -6.17
CA PHE A 103 -11.54 5.81 -7.10
C PHE A 103 -11.38 6.80 -8.24
N LYS A 104 -10.13 6.99 -8.67
CA LYS A 104 -9.76 7.78 -9.85
C LYS A 104 -9.32 6.84 -10.97
N TYR A 105 -9.82 7.12 -12.20
CA TYR A 105 -9.47 6.34 -13.38
C TYR A 105 -8.17 6.84 -14.01
N PHE A 106 -7.26 5.93 -14.31
CA PHE A 106 -5.95 6.20 -14.91
C PHE A 106 -5.79 5.67 -16.33
N GLY A 107 -6.83 5.08 -16.89
CA GLY A 107 -6.78 4.45 -18.21
C GLY A 107 -6.86 2.94 -18.16
N THR A 108 -6.55 2.29 -19.27
CA THR A 108 -6.61 0.83 -19.42
C THR A 108 -5.23 0.31 -19.83
N THR A 109 -4.76 -0.74 -19.21
CA THR A 109 -3.49 -1.38 -19.56
C THR A 109 -3.55 -2.02 -20.95
N SER A 110 -2.39 -2.35 -21.52
CA SER A 110 -2.29 -3.10 -22.79
C SER A 110 -2.97 -4.47 -22.77
N ARG A 111 -3.23 -5.02 -21.59
CA ARG A 111 -3.96 -6.29 -21.37
C ARG A 111 -5.45 -6.10 -21.12
N GLY A 112 -5.97 -4.87 -21.25
CA GLY A 112 -7.39 -4.56 -21.05
C GLY A 112 -7.83 -4.37 -19.61
N THR A 113 -6.92 -4.31 -18.64
CA THR A 113 -7.30 -4.02 -17.24
C THR A 113 -7.58 -2.53 -17.06
N PRO A 114 -8.80 -2.11 -16.69
CA PRO A 114 -9.08 -0.73 -16.34
C PRO A 114 -8.41 -0.40 -15.01
N VAL A 115 -7.76 0.76 -14.91
CA VAL A 115 -6.97 1.14 -13.73
C VAL A 115 -7.73 2.20 -12.93
N TRP A 116 -8.40 1.75 -11.89
CA TRP A 116 -9.09 2.58 -10.91
C TRP A 116 -8.39 2.46 -9.56
N ILE A 117 -7.77 3.52 -9.07
CA ILE A 117 -6.99 3.54 -7.83
C ILE A 117 -7.64 4.50 -6.83
N ASN A 118 -7.58 4.13 -5.54
CA ASN A 118 -8.15 4.92 -4.46
C ASN A 118 -7.64 6.37 -4.48
N LYS A 119 -8.55 7.33 -4.43
CA LYS A 119 -8.26 8.77 -4.58
C LYS A 119 -7.31 9.30 -3.50
N HIS A 120 -7.30 8.72 -2.30
CA HIS A 120 -6.36 9.11 -1.25
C HIS A 120 -4.89 8.82 -1.58
N LEU A 121 -4.61 8.04 -2.63
CA LEU A 121 -3.26 7.81 -3.14
C LEU A 121 -2.89 8.71 -4.33
N CYS A 122 -3.83 9.55 -4.81
CA CYS A 122 -3.65 10.29 -6.06
C CYS A 122 -3.12 11.71 -5.88
N ASP A 123 -3.37 12.32 -4.71
CA ASP A 123 -3.06 13.73 -4.44
C ASP A 123 -1.95 13.87 -3.41
N VAL A 124 -0.98 12.95 -3.46
CA VAL A 124 0.24 12.93 -2.64
C VAL A 124 1.48 12.88 -3.52
N ASP A 125 2.61 13.32 -2.99
CA ASP A 125 3.89 13.28 -3.69
C ASP A 125 4.51 11.87 -3.64
N HIS A 126 4.27 11.16 -2.53
CA HIS A 126 4.83 9.81 -2.32
C HIS A 126 3.82 8.85 -1.70
N VAL A 127 3.88 7.61 -2.16
CA VAL A 127 3.14 6.48 -1.58
C VAL A 127 4.14 5.45 -1.07
N ILE A 128 4.14 5.21 0.24
CA ILE A 128 4.99 4.21 0.88
C ILE A 128 4.18 2.93 1.09
N LEU A 129 4.58 1.87 0.41
CA LEU A 129 3.94 0.56 0.50
C LEU A 129 4.55 -0.22 1.66
N THR A 130 3.74 -0.60 2.63
CA THR A 130 4.16 -1.47 3.73
C THR A 130 3.47 -2.83 3.63
N GLY A 131 4.02 -3.84 4.25
CA GLY A 131 3.42 -5.16 4.30
C GLY A 131 4.42 -6.31 4.28
N THR A 132 3.89 -7.52 4.32
CA THR A 132 4.67 -8.75 4.33
C THR A 132 4.82 -9.32 2.92
N ILE A 133 6.04 -9.68 2.55
CA ILE A 133 6.32 -10.36 1.27
C ILE A 133 6.23 -11.85 1.49
N VAL A 134 5.24 -12.48 0.84
CA VAL A 134 5.00 -13.93 0.88
C VAL A 134 4.72 -14.44 -0.52
N HIS A 135 4.88 -15.74 -0.75
CA HIS A 135 4.48 -16.35 -2.01
C HIS A 135 2.96 -16.24 -2.23
N HIS A 136 2.56 -16.00 -3.48
CA HIS A 136 1.15 -15.93 -3.87
C HIS A 136 0.86 -16.88 -5.02
N TYR A 137 -0.22 -17.67 -4.91
CA TYR A 137 -0.51 -18.79 -5.78
C TYR A 137 -0.67 -18.45 -7.27
N PHE A 138 -1.10 -17.25 -7.66
CA PHE A 138 -1.15 -16.83 -9.06
C PHE A 138 -0.39 -15.52 -9.35
N SER A 139 -0.28 -14.59 -8.39
CA SER A 139 0.40 -13.30 -8.61
C SER A 139 1.90 -13.31 -8.31
N GLY A 140 2.52 -14.48 -8.18
CA GLY A 140 3.92 -14.61 -7.81
C GLY A 140 4.16 -14.35 -6.32
N TYR A 141 4.12 -13.09 -5.90
CA TYR A 141 4.35 -12.68 -4.52
C TYR A 141 3.26 -11.71 -4.02
N GLY A 142 2.98 -11.77 -2.72
CA GLY A 142 2.26 -10.74 -1.96
C GLY A 142 3.19 -9.57 -1.59
N GLY A 143 2.64 -8.57 -0.89
CA GLY A 143 3.38 -7.36 -0.51
C GLY A 143 3.67 -6.43 -1.69
N GLY A 144 4.42 -5.37 -1.42
CA GLY A 144 4.79 -4.36 -2.42
C GLY A 144 3.60 -3.87 -3.25
N ARG A 145 3.69 -3.96 -4.59
CA ARG A 145 2.65 -3.51 -5.53
C ARG A 145 1.25 -4.09 -5.26
N LYS A 146 1.14 -5.25 -4.59
CA LYS A 146 -0.16 -5.82 -4.22
C LYS A 146 -0.94 -4.98 -3.21
N ALA A 147 -0.28 -4.11 -2.50
CA ALA A 147 -0.94 -3.11 -1.68
C ALA A 147 -1.75 -2.11 -2.53
N ILE A 148 -1.33 -1.86 -3.77
CA ILE A 148 -2.10 -1.05 -4.73
C ILE A 148 -3.14 -1.91 -5.46
N LEU A 149 -2.73 -3.01 -6.10
CA LEU A 149 -3.63 -3.93 -6.80
C LEU A 149 -3.46 -5.37 -6.25
N PRO A 150 -4.46 -5.92 -5.55
CA PRO A 150 -5.86 -5.46 -5.41
C PRO A 150 -6.12 -4.49 -4.24
N GLY A 151 -5.17 -4.22 -3.35
CA GLY A 151 -5.40 -3.63 -2.04
C GLY A 151 -6.15 -2.29 -2.05
N CYS A 152 -5.76 -1.38 -2.94
CA CYS A 152 -6.34 -0.04 -3.08
C CYS A 152 -6.90 0.20 -4.49
N ALA A 153 -7.41 -0.85 -5.15
CA ALA A 153 -8.03 -0.76 -6.46
C ALA A 153 -9.53 -1.06 -6.42
N ALA A 154 -10.29 -0.47 -7.34
CA ALA A 154 -11.73 -0.73 -7.48
C ALA A 154 -12.00 -2.18 -7.91
N MET A 155 -13.20 -2.69 -7.60
CA MET A 155 -13.61 -4.05 -7.89
C MET A 155 -13.46 -4.41 -9.37
N GLU A 156 -13.75 -3.51 -10.27
CA GLU A 156 -13.60 -3.74 -11.71
C GLU A 156 -12.14 -4.04 -12.09
N THR A 157 -11.20 -3.25 -11.59
CA THR A 157 -9.74 -3.46 -11.76
C THR A 157 -9.33 -4.83 -11.22
N VAL A 158 -9.79 -5.15 -10.02
CA VAL A 158 -9.49 -6.43 -9.35
C VAL A 158 -10.00 -7.61 -10.19
N ARG A 159 -11.26 -7.56 -10.63
CA ARG A 159 -11.90 -8.64 -11.41
C ARG A 159 -11.13 -8.94 -12.71
N VAL A 160 -10.81 -7.88 -13.47
CA VAL A 160 -10.11 -8.06 -14.75
C VAL A 160 -8.69 -8.57 -14.51
N ASN A 161 -7.93 -8.01 -13.58
CA ASN A 161 -6.59 -8.51 -13.24
C ASN A 161 -6.63 -9.97 -12.79
N HIS A 162 -7.57 -10.34 -11.91
CA HIS A 162 -7.65 -11.70 -11.36
C HIS A 162 -8.19 -12.71 -12.37
N SER A 163 -8.89 -12.30 -13.43
CA SER A 163 -9.30 -13.22 -14.52
C SER A 163 -8.10 -13.84 -15.25
N PHE A 164 -6.94 -13.19 -15.20
CA PHE A 164 -5.69 -13.74 -15.76
C PHE A 164 -5.03 -14.85 -14.92
N MET A 165 -5.62 -15.22 -13.80
CA MET A 165 -5.07 -16.28 -12.92
C MET A 165 -4.92 -17.63 -13.60
N LEU A 166 -5.66 -17.89 -14.69
CA LEU A 166 -5.58 -19.10 -15.49
C LEU A 166 -4.51 -19.04 -16.60
N ASP A 167 -3.85 -17.91 -16.79
CA ASP A 167 -2.75 -17.80 -17.76
C ASP A 167 -1.58 -18.70 -17.33
N PRO A 168 -0.99 -19.46 -18.26
CA PRO A 168 0.14 -20.36 -17.96
C PRO A 168 1.36 -19.64 -17.34
N ALA A 169 1.51 -18.34 -17.56
CA ALA A 169 2.55 -17.52 -16.94
C ALA A 169 2.20 -17.08 -15.49
N ALA A 170 0.93 -17.17 -15.08
CA ALA A 170 0.54 -16.96 -13.69
C ALA A 170 0.98 -18.14 -12.82
N GLY A 171 1.39 -17.86 -11.58
CA GLY A 171 1.78 -18.94 -10.66
C GLY A 171 2.64 -18.49 -9.49
N LEU A 172 2.82 -19.41 -8.57
CA LEU A 172 3.59 -19.21 -7.34
C LEU A 172 5.03 -18.79 -7.65
N GLY A 173 5.46 -17.66 -7.11
CA GLY A 173 6.82 -17.13 -7.28
C GLY A 173 7.15 -16.60 -8.69
N LYS A 174 6.22 -16.72 -9.65
CA LYS A 174 6.43 -16.22 -11.02
C LYS A 174 6.19 -14.71 -11.09
N THR A 175 7.18 -13.98 -11.56
CA THR A 175 7.11 -12.51 -11.75
C THR A 175 7.20 -12.12 -13.22
N THR A 176 8.15 -12.70 -13.95
CA THR A 176 8.39 -12.41 -15.36
C THR A 176 7.26 -12.95 -16.24
N GLY A 177 6.64 -12.05 -17.02
CA GLY A 177 5.55 -12.40 -17.92
C GLY A 177 4.21 -12.71 -17.26
N ASN A 178 4.15 -12.77 -15.94
CA ASN A 178 2.92 -13.05 -15.21
C ASN A 178 1.92 -11.87 -15.34
N PRO A 179 0.74 -12.08 -15.94
CA PRO A 179 -0.22 -11.00 -16.18
C PRO A 179 -0.90 -10.47 -14.91
N CYS A 180 -0.82 -11.23 -13.81
CA CYS A 180 -1.34 -10.83 -12.51
C CYS A 180 -0.28 -10.15 -11.62
N TYR A 181 0.98 -10.04 -12.12
CA TYR A 181 2.10 -9.48 -11.34
C TYR A 181 2.25 -7.98 -11.50
#